data_2f3569eb8f57e2c4aafbdb7cea52f3fb
#
_entry.id   2f3569eb8f57e2c4aafbdb7cea52f3fb
#
_cell.length_a   1.000
_cell.length_b   1.000
_cell.length_c   1.000
_cell.angle_alpha   90.00
_cell.angle_beta   90.00
_cell.angle_gamma   90.00
#
_symmetry.space_group_name_H-M   'P 1'
#
loop_
_entity.id
_entity.type
_entity.pdbx_description
1 polymer ?
#
loop_
_entity_poly.entity_id
_entity_poly.type
_entity_poly.pdbx_seq_one_letter_code
_entity_poly.pdbx_strand_id
1 'polypeptide(L)'
;VILGIGSDLIDIRRIEKTIARHGDRFISRIFTDIEQSKAEGRANRIDTYAKRFAAKEACAKALGTGFRRGVFWRDMGVVNMPSGRPTMQLTGGALERLQSIVPPGCEARIDLTITDEWPLAQAMVVISAVGKS
;
A
#
# COMPACT_ATOMS: atom_id res chain seq x y z
N VAL A 1 15.18 -7.15 -12.62
CA VAL A 1 14.39 -6.42 -13.63
C VAL A 1 13.21 -5.76 -12.94
N ILE A 2 13.05 -4.46 -13.17
CA ILE A 2 11.92 -3.72 -12.61
C ILE A 2 10.67 -4.04 -13.44
N LEU A 3 9.61 -4.46 -12.78
CA LEU A 3 8.32 -4.78 -13.39
C LEU A 3 7.33 -3.64 -13.31
N GLY A 4 7.44 -2.80 -12.27
CA GLY A 4 6.55 -1.68 -12.10
C GLY A 4 7.04 -0.71 -11.03
N ILE A 5 6.65 0.55 -11.22
CA ILE A 5 6.95 1.63 -10.30
C ILE A 5 5.65 2.40 -10.07
N GLY A 6 5.41 2.78 -8.81
CA GLY A 6 4.30 3.63 -8.46
C GLY A 6 4.69 4.60 -7.37
N SER A 7 4.17 5.80 -7.46
CA SER A 7 4.29 6.77 -6.38
C SER A 7 2.97 7.49 -6.20
N ASP A 8 2.74 7.95 -4.98
CA ASP A 8 1.55 8.71 -4.66
C ASP A 8 1.86 9.76 -3.61
N LEU A 9 1.31 10.94 -3.81
CA LEU A 9 1.43 12.07 -2.90
C LEU A 9 0.03 12.42 -2.41
N ILE A 10 -0.14 12.52 -1.10
CA ILE A 10 -1.44 12.82 -0.53
C ILE A 10 -1.34 13.93 0.50
N ASP A 11 -2.39 14.75 0.57
CA ASP A 11 -2.58 15.71 1.65
C ASP A 11 -3.26 15.00 2.81
N ILE A 12 -2.57 14.92 3.95
CA ILE A 12 -3.05 14.24 5.15
C ILE A 12 -4.39 14.80 5.62
N ARG A 13 -4.62 16.11 5.44
CA ARG A 13 -5.87 16.78 5.83
C ARG A 13 -7.06 16.23 5.04
N ARG A 14 -6.84 15.77 3.83
CA ARG A 14 -7.87 15.14 2.99
C ARG A 14 -8.35 13.82 3.60
N ILE A 15 -7.44 13.02 4.11
CA ILE A 15 -7.77 11.78 4.82
C ILE A 15 -8.49 12.10 6.13
N GLU A 16 -8.04 13.10 6.87
CA GLU A 16 -8.68 13.56 8.09
C GLU A 16 -10.15 13.89 7.84
N LYS A 17 -10.42 14.69 6.81
CA LYS A 17 -11.79 15.09 6.44
C LYS A 17 -12.63 13.87 6.04
N THR A 18 -12.06 12.96 5.29
CA THR A 18 -12.76 11.75 4.83
C THR A 18 -13.13 10.87 6.02
N ILE A 19 -12.22 10.67 6.96
CA ILE A 19 -12.49 9.89 8.17
C ILE A 19 -13.53 10.59 9.05
N ALA A 20 -13.43 11.91 9.20
CA ALA A 20 -14.41 12.68 9.97
C ALA A 20 -15.82 12.55 9.38
N ARG A 21 -15.92 12.50 8.05
CA ARG A 21 -17.20 12.43 7.36
C ARG A 21 -17.79 11.01 7.30
N HIS A 22 -16.97 10.01 7.06
CA HIS A 22 -17.42 8.64 6.79
C HIS A 22 -17.04 7.62 7.87
N GLY A 23 -16.09 7.96 8.73
CA GLY A 23 -15.72 7.13 9.88
C GLY A 23 -15.32 5.71 9.50
N ASP A 24 -15.86 4.74 10.24
CA ASP A 24 -15.52 3.33 10.09
C ASP A 24 -15.86 2.76 8.71
N ARG A 25 -16.82 3.32 8.01
CA ARG A 25 -17.16 2.86 6.65
C ARG A 25 -15.98 3.03 5.70
N PHE A 26 -15.32 4.20 5.75
CA PHE A 26 -14.12 4.45 4.95
C PHE A 26 -12.98 3.55 5.40
N ILE A 27 -12.71 3.53 6.69
CA ILE A 27 -11.58 2.77 7.26
C ILE A 27 -11.71 1.28 6.93
N SER A 28 -12.87 0.69 7.17
CA SER A 28 -13.09 -0.75 6.94
C SER A 28 -13.02 -1.13 5.46
N ARG A 29 -13.39 -0.22 4.57
CA ARG A 29 -13.38 -0.45 3.14
C ARG A 29 -11.94 -0.44 2.56
N ILE A 30 -11.10 0.40 3.10
CA ILE A 30 -9.76 0.68 2.54
C ILE A 30 -8.66 -0.13 3.22
N PHE A 31 -8.70 -0.23 4.55
CA PHE A 31 -7.57 -0.73 5.33
C PHE A 31 -7.80 -2.14 5.83
N THR A 32 -6.72 -2.93 5.84
CA THR A 32 -6.74 -4.29 6.40
C THR A 32 -6.87 -4.23 7.93
N ASP A 33 -7.22 -5.36 8.54
CA ASP A 33 -7.32 -5.46 9.99
C ASP A 33 -5.98 -5.15 10.68
N ILE A 34 -4.87 -5.59 10.08
CA ILE A 34 -3.52 -5.31 10.58
C ILE A 34 -3.25 -3.81 10.56
N GLU A 35 -3.59 -3.15 9.47
CA GLU A 35 -3.40 -1.71 9.33
C GLU A 35 -4.25 -0.93 10.32
N GLN A 36 -5.50 -1.33 10.52
CA GLN A 36 -6.38 -0.70 11.48
C GLN A 36 -5.87 -0.86 12.91
N SER A 37 -5.46 -2.06 13.27
CA SER A 37 -4.90 -2.33 14.59
C SER A 37 -3.68 -1.45 14.87
N LYS A 38 -2.80 -1.30 13.88
CA LYS A 38 -1.60 -0.48 14.00
C LYS A 38 -1.94 1.00 14.17
N ALA A 39 -2.87 1.51 13.36
CA ALA A 39 -3.24 2.92 13.37
C ALA A 39 -3.99 3.30 14.65
N GLU A 40 -4.95 2.49 15.09
CA GLU A 40 -5.76 2.78 16.27
C GLU A 40 -4.94 2.71 17.56
N GLY A 41 -3.79 2.04 17.55
CA GLY A 41 -2.88 2.01 18.68
C GLY A 41 -1.95 3.22 18.78
N ARG A 42 -2.06 4.20 17.89
CA ARG A 42 -1.17 5.36 17.83
C ARG A 42 -1.92 6.66 18.08
N ALA A 43 -1.23 7.62 18.71
CA ALA A 43 -1.78 8.97 18.93
C ALA A 43 -2.02 9.70 17.60
N ASN A 44 -1.16 9.47 16.61
CA ASN A 44 -1.25 10.09 15.28
C ASN A 44 -1.93 9.16 14.26
N ARG A 45 -3.12 8.64 14.61
CA ARG A 45 -3.82 7.66 13.77
C ARG A 45 -4.10 8.16 12.35
N ILE A 46 -4.43 9.45 12.20
CA ILE A 46 -4.72 10.03 10.89
C ILE A 46 -3.49 9.99 9.99
N ASP A 47 -2.33 10.37 10.49
CA ASP A 47 -1.08 10.31 9.74
C ASP A 47 -0.77 8.88 9.31
N THR A 48 -1.00 7.93 10.20
CA THR A 48 -0.78 6.51 9.92
C THR A 48 -1.68 6.02 8.79
N TYR A 49 -2.97 6.37 8.83
CA TYR A 49 -3.89 6.01 7.76
C TYR A 49 -3.52 6.68 6.43
N ALA A 50 -3.17 7.95 6.48
CA ALA A 50 -2.79 8.70 5.27
C ALA A 50 -1.56 8.09 4.58
N LYS A 51 -0.54 7.74 5.35
CA LYS A 51 0.67 7.11 4.82
C LYS A 51 0.38 5.75 4.21
N ARG A 52 -0.47 4.95 4.83
CA ARG A 52 -0.86 3.64 4.30
C ARG A 52 -1.76 3.76 3.08
N PHE A 53 -2.62 4.76 3.05
CA PHE A 53 -3.42 5.08 1.87
C PHE A 53 -2.52 5.38 0.66
N ALA A 54 -1.53 6.25 0.85
CA ALA A 54 -0.57 6.58 -0.20
C ALA A 54 0.20 5.33 -0.68
N ALA A 55 0.59 4.44 0.23
CA ALA A 55 1.29 3.21 -0.11
C ALA A 55 0.43 2.28 -0.97
N LYS A 56 -0.86 2.16 -0.65
CA LYS A 56 -1.80 1.33 -1.44
C LYS A 56 -1.98 1.90 -2.85
N GLU A 57 -2.14 3.21 -2.97
CA GLU A 57 -2.23 3.84 -4.29
C GLU A 57 -0.95 3.67 -5.11
N ALA A 58 0.19 3.84 -4.47
CA ALA A 58 1.48 3.62 -5.13
C ALA A 58 1.63 2.17 -5.59
N CYS A 59 1.21 1.21 -4.76
CA CYS A 59 1.24 -0.20 -5.11
C CYS A 59 0.34 -0.52 -6.30
N ALA A 60 -0.88 0.00 -6.31
CA ALA A 60 -1.82 -0.21 -7.41
C ALA A 60 -1.27 0.36 -8.72
N LYS A 61 -0.60 1.51 -8.67
CA LYS A 61 0.09 2.07 -9.83
C LYS A 61 1.24 1.19 -10.29
N ALA A 62 2.02 0.65 -9.37
CA ALA A 62 3.14 -0.23 -9.69
C ALA A 62 2.66 -1.53 -10.34
N LEU A 63 1.48 -2.03 -9.96
CA LEU A 63 0.86 -3.19 -10.60
C LEU A 63 0.35 -2.88 -12.01
N GLY A 64 0.23 -1.61 -12.36
CA GLY A 64 -0.22 -1.17 -13.67
C GLY A 64 -1.73 -1.19 -13.88
N THR A 65 -2.49 -1.54 -12.85
CA THR A 65 -3.95 -1.67 -12.95
C THR A 65 -4.70 -0.54 -12.26
N GLY A 66 -4.06 0.14 -11.31
CA GLY A 66 -4.81 0.93 -10.36
C GLY A 66 -5.78 0.02 -9.61
N PHE A 67 -6.97 0.52 -9.29
CA PHE A 67 -8.02 -0.28 -8.61
C PHE A 67 -9.01 -0.88 -9.61
N ARG A 68 -8.46 -1.44 -10.67
CA ARG A 68 -9.23 -2.12 -11.72
C ARG A 68 -8.81 -3.57 -11.83
N ARG A 69 -9.52 -4.36 -12.63
CA ARG A 69 -9.18 -5.76 -12.94
C ARG A 69 -9.10 -6.63 -11.69
N GLY A 70 -10.00 -6.41 -10.74
CA GLY A 70 -10.06 -7.22 -9.52
C GLY A 70 -9.03 -6.87 -8.45
N VAL A 71 -8.34 -5.73 -8.58
CA VAL A 71 -7.41 -5.23 -7.57
C VAL A 71 -8.17 -4.31 -6.62
N PHE A 72 -8.27 -4.72 -5.35
CA PHE A 72 -9.02 -4.00 -4.33
C PHE A 72 -8.11 -3.48 -3.23
N TRP A 73 -8.57 -2.44 -2.53
CA TRP A 73 -7.82 -1.79 -1.46
C TRP A 73 -7.30 -2.77 -0.41
N ARG A 74 -8.17 -3.66 0.08
CA ARG A 74 -7.80 -4.59 1.15
C ARG A 74 -6.93 -5.75 0.69
N ASP A 75 -6.72 -5.91 -0.60
CA ASP A 75 -5.78 -6.88 -1.15
C ASP A 75 -4.33 -6.43 -1.03
N MET A 76 -4.09 -5.18 -0.68
CA MET A 76 -2.76 -4.60 -0.54
C MET A 76 -2.60 -4.07 0.88
N GLY A 77 -1.85 -4.76 1.71
CA GLY A 77 -1.64 -4.36 3.09
C GLY A 77 -0.22 -3.91 3.34
N VAL A 78 -0.06 -2.83 4.09
CA VAL A 78 1.25 -2.43 4.60
C VAL A 78 1.51 -3.20 5.88
N VAL A 79 2.61 -3.93 5.90
CA VAL A 79 3.06 -4.69 7.07
C VAL A 79 4.52 -4.37 7.33
N ASN A 80 4.98 -4.64 8.56
CA ASN A 80 6.38 -4.43 8.90
C ASN A 80 7.12 -5.76 8.90
N MET A 81 8.31 -5.76 8.30
CA MET A 81 9.23 -6.90 8.39
C MET A 81 9.78 -6.99 9.82
N PRO A 82 10.39 -8.12 10.22
CA PRO A 82 11.01 -8.24 11.55
C PRO A 82 12.02 -7.13 11.86
N SER A 83 12.67 -6.58 10.82
CA SER A 83 13.59 -5.45 10.96
C SER A 83 12.90 -4.12 11.29
N GLY A 84 11.56 -4.07 11.21
CA GLY A 84 10.77 -2.85 11.33
C GLY A 84 10.52 -2.14 10.00
N ARG A 85 11.21 -2.55 8.93
CA ARG A 85 11.06 -1.97 7.61
C ARG A 85 9.67 -2.29 7.03
N PRO A 86 8.95 -1.29 6.48
CA PRO A 86 7.64 -1.55 5.89
C PRO A 86 7.77 -2.28 4.56
N THR A 87 6.79 -3.12 4.28
CA THR A 87 6.63 -3.77 2.97
C THR A 87 5.15 -3.93 2.67
N MET A 88 4.84 -4.39 1.45
CA MET A 88 3.47 -4.67 1.03
C MET A 88 3.23 -6.16 1.07
N GLN A 89 2.08 -6.56 1.64
CA GLN A 89 1.57 -7.93 1.56
C GLN A 89 0.37 -7.92 0.61
N LEU A 90 0.45 -8.70 -0.46
CA LEU A 90 -0.62 -8.79 -1.46
C LEU A 90 -1.39 -10.08 -1.29
N THR A 91 -2.71 -9.98 -1.46
CA THR A 91 -3.64 -11.11 -1.43
C THR A 91 -4.64 -10.95 -2.58
N GLY A 92 -5.50 -11.95 -2.76
CA GLY A 92 -6.61 -11.87 -3.72
C GLY A 92 -6.19 -11.42 -5.11
N GLY A 93 -6.97 -10.53 -5.69
CA GLY A 93 -6.75 -10.04 -7.06
C GLY A 93 -5.44 -9.29 -7.24
N ALA A 94 -4.95 -8.59 -6.22
CA ALA A 94 -3.66 -7.93 -6.28
C ALA A 94 -2.52 -8.95 -6.38
N LEU A 95 -2.59 -10.04 -5.63
CA LEU A 95 -1.61 -11.11 -5.71
C LEU A 95 -1.66 -11.81 -7.07
N GLU A 96 -2.85 -12.08 -7.59
CA GLU A 96 -3.00 -12.67 -8.93
C GLU A 96 -2.39 -11.77 -10.00
N ARG A 97 -2.63 -10.48 -9.91
CA ARG A 97 -2.02 -9.52 -10.85
C ARG A 97 -0.51 -9.55 -10.74
N LEU A 98 0.03 -9.52 -9.52
CA LEU A 98 1.48 -9.58 -9.30
C LEU A 98 2.07 -10.83 -9.95
N GLN A 99 1.46 -11.98 -9.72
CA GLN A 99 1.94 -13.24 -10.29
C GLN A 99 1.90 -13.23 -11.80
N SER A 100 0.91 -12.55 -12.39
CA SER A 100 0.76 -12.48 -13.85
C SER A 100 1.86 -11.70 -14.55
N ILE A 101 2.52 -10.78 -13.85
CA ILE A 101 3.59 -9.95 -14.42
C ILE A 101 5.00 -10.45 -14.08
N VAL A 102 5.11 -11.48 -13.25
CA VAL A 102 6.41 -12.06 -12.89
C VAL A 102 6.81 -13.09 -13.93
N PRO A 103 7.99 -12.96 -14.56
CA PRO A 103 8.45 -13.93 -15.55
C PRO A 103 8.69 -15.33 -14.96
N PRO A 104 8.60 -16.38 -15.77
CA PRO A 104 8.94 -17.74 -15.32
C PRO A 104 10.34 -17.81 -14.72
N GLY A 105 10.49 -18.57 -13.63
CA GLY A 105 11.78 -18.73 -12.95
C GLY A 105 12.15 -17.58 -12.03
N CYS A 106 11.26 -16.60 -11.88
CA CYS A 106 11.48 -15.43 -11.01
C CYS A 106 10.43 -15.38 -9.90
N GLU A 107 10.75 -14.63 -8.88
CA GLU A 107 9.81 -14.27 -7.83
C GLU A 107 9.75 -12.75 -7.72
N ALA A 108 8.65 -12.25 -7.19
CA ALA A 108 8.47 -10.82 -7.02
C ALA A 108 9.19 -10.32 -5.78
N ARG A 109 9.79 -9.14 -5.91
CA ARG A 109 10.30 -8.37 -4.78
C ARG A 109 9.59 -7.02 -4.78
N ILE A 110 9.03 -6.64 -3.64
CA ILE A 110 8.37 -5.35 -3.49
C ILE A 110 9.15 -4.51 -2.49
N ASP A 111 9.60 -3.36 -2.95
CA ASP A 111 10.25 -2.37 -2.10
C ASP A 111 9.31 -1.19 -1.93
N LEU A 112 9.15 -0.74 -0.68
CA LEU A 112 8.26 0.36 -0.30
C LEU A 112 9.03 1.37 0.53
N THR A 113 8.86 2.63 0.19
CA THR A 113 9.32 3.73 1.05
C THR A 113 8.17 4.71 1.26
N ILE A 114 8.05 5.22 2.48
CA ILE A 114 7.01 6.17 2.86
C ILE A 114 7.71 7.32 3.58
N THR A 115 7.36 8.54 3.20
CA THR A 115 7.87 9.74 3.85
C THR A 115 6.74 10.75 4.03
N ASP A 116 6.86 11.61 5.03
CA ASP A 116 5.89 12.65 5.26
C ASP A 116 6.57 13.95 5.67
N GLU A 117 5.99 15.03 5.20
CA GLU A 117 6.32 16.39 5.55
C GLU A 117 4.98 17.12 5.66
N TRP A 118 4.51 17.34 6.87
CA TRP A 118 3.18 17.93 7.10
C TRP A 118 2.93 19.12 6.19
N PRO A 119 1.82 19.22 5.46
CA PRO A 119 0.65 18.32 5.54
C PRO A 119 0.67 17.17 4.52
N LEU A 120 1.81 16.85 3.93
CA LEU A 120 1.91 15.89 2.83
C LEU A 120 2.50 14.56 3.31
N ALA A 121 2.08 13.49 2.66
CA ALA A 121 2.69 12.17 2.78
C ALA A 121 2.90 11.61 1.38
N GLN A 122 3.99 10.89 1.20
CA GLN A 122 4.34 10.28 -0.09
C GLN A 122 4.76 8.83 0.11
N ALA A 123 4.38 7.98 -0.83
CA ALA A 123 4.84 6.60 -0.89
C ALA A 123 5.38 6.30 -2.27
N MET A 124 6.38 5.42 -2.32
CA MET A 124 6.90 4.88 -3.57
C MET A 124 7.01 3.37 -3.44
N VAL A 125 6.58 2.68 -4.48
CA VAL A 125 6.64 1.21 -4.58
C VAL A 125 7.40 0.85 -5.85
N VAL A 126 8.36 -0.06 -5.69
CA VAL A 126 9.08 -0.66 -6.81
C VAL A 126 8.86 -2.17 -6.76
N ILE A 127 8.35 -2.72 -7.84
CA ILE A 127 8.17 -4.16 -7.99
C ILE A 127 9.25 -4.66 -8.95
N SER A 128 10.03 -5.63 -8.49
CA SER A 128 11.12 -6.22 -9.28
C SER A 128 10.94 -7.73 -9.40
N ALA A 129 11.45 -8.29 -10.48
CA ALA A 129 11.60 -9.73 -10.63
C ALA A 129 13.03 -10.10 -10.24
N VAL A 130 13.15 -11.09 -9.36
CA VAL A 130 14.44 -11.64 -8.96
C VAL A 130 14.44 -13.15 -9.26
N GLY A 131 15.61 -13.66 -9.68
CA GLY A 131 15.72 -15.06 -9.98
C GLY A 131 15.53 -15.93 -8.74
N LYS A 132 14.81 -17.03 -8.87
CA LYS A 132 14.72 -18.03 -7.79
C LYS A 132 16.05 -18.76 -7.67
N SER A 133 16.51 -18.86 -6.43
CA SER A 133 17.74 -19.59 -6.12
C SER A 133 17.49 -21.08 -5.95
#